data_1daafe5944297f05fbf4924e9cf2c208
#
_entry.id   1daafe5944297f05fbf4924e9cf2c208
#
_cell.length_a   1.000
_cell.length_b   1.000
_cell.length_c   1.000
_cell.angle_alpha   90.00
_cell.angle_beta   90.00
_cell.angle_gamma   90.00
#
_symmetry.space_group_name_H-M   'P 1'
#
loop_
_entity.id
_entity.type
_entity.pdbx_description
1 polymer ?
#
loop_
_entity_poly.entity_id
_entity_poly.type
_entity_poly.pdbx_seq_one_letter_code
_entity_poly.pdbx_strand_id
1 'polypeptide(L)'
;MIAIVDGGATKCDWVLLQENGKEILLKTQTIGLNPNIIAHDKIANEIEKNPELIKIKNDLKNIYFYGAGCGFDENKKIVKSEIQKVFPNAEISVQEDLTAAAYAAYQGTPAIVCILGTGSNSCLFDGETLHRELPSLGHMLGDEGSGSAIGKAVVRDFFMKKLPKDLADEFEQAYQLSAAQLIQKIYHSPMANSYLASFNKFVAERKNHPYLQNLVFQEMKRFFEYHILPYKNCFSCEINFVGSISYIYQDILKSVASYYRLNVGTIVQKPIENLVKYHQKYILK
;
A
#
# COMPACT_ATOMS: atom_id res chain seq x y z
N MET A 1 -1.11 25.76 9.09
CA MET A 1 -0.47 24.74 8.23
C MET A 1 -1.43 23.58 7.95
N ILE A 2 -1.22 22.86 6.87
CA ILE A 2 -2.01 21.68 6.44
C ILE A 2 -1.07 20.49 6.38
N ALA A 3 -1.48 19.31 6.89
CA ALA A 3 -0.77 18.07 6.72
C ALA A 3 -1.54 17.13 5.78
N ILE A 4 -0.82 16.53 4.83
CA ILE A 4 -1.31 15.43 3.99
C ILE A 4 -0.47 14.20 4.33
N VAL A 5 -1.13 13.10 4.67
CA VAL A 5 -0.47 11.91 5.23
C VAL A 5 -0.88 10.66 4.46
N ASP A 6 0.12 9.98 3.90
CA ASP A 6 -0.04 8.65 3.31
C ASP A 6 0.43 7.59 4.31
N GLY A 7 -0.53 6.90 4.93
CA GLY A 7 -0.34 5.95 6.00
C GLY A 7 -0.33 4.50 5.51
N GLY A 8 0.82 3.98 5.15
CA GLY A 8 0.99 2.56 4.84
C GLY A 8 1.04 1.66 6.09
N ALA A 9 1.09 0.34 5.87
CA ALA A 9 1.20 -0.64 6.95
C ALA A 9 2.52 -0.56 7.74
N THR A 10 3.62 -0.13 7.07
CA THR A 10 4.98 -0.13 7.64
C THR A 10 5.45 1.27 8.01
N LYS A 11 5.02 2.30 7.28
CA LYS A 11 5.41 3.70 7.48
C LYS A 11 4.28 4.63 7.07
N CYS A 12 4.30 5.85 7.61
CA CYS A 12 3.48 6.97 7.16
C CYS A 12 4.39 8.09 6.64
N ASP A 13 4.11 8.56 5.45
CA ASP A 13 4.76 9.73 4.85
C ASP A 13 3.91 10.98 5.15
N TRP A 14 4.51 12.00 5.78
CA TRP A 14 3.87 13.26 6.15
C TRP A 14 4.41 14.37 5.28
N VAL A 15 3.54 15.12 4.63
CA VAL A 15 3.88 16.35 3.90
C VAL A 15 3.09 17.51 4.48
N LEU A 16 3.83 18.51 4.93
CA LEU A 16 3.26 19.72 5.52
C LEU A 16 3.32 20.86 4.53
N LEU A 17 2.20 21.52 4.36
CA LEU A 17 2.02 22.65 3.48
C LEU A 17 1.74 23.93 4.28
N GLN A 18 2.07 25.08 3.71
CA GLN A 18 1.53 26.36 4.17
C GLN A 18 -0.01 26.33 4.21
N GLU A 19 -0.60 27.24 4.94
CA GLU A 19 -2.07 27.35 5.08
C GLU A 19 -2.79 27.55 3.73
N ASN A 20 -2.13 28.21 2.76
CA ASN A 20 -2.64 28.39 1.42
C ASN A 20 -2.52 27.12 0.53
N GLY A 21 -1.96 26.02 1.06
CA GLY A 21 -1.79 24.75 0.36
C GLY A 21 -0.72 24.73 -0.76
N LYS A 22 -0.02 25.83 -1.02
CA LYS A 22 0.83 25.96 -2.21
C LYS A 22 2.28 25.50 -1.98
N GLU A 23 2.86 25.83 -0.84
CA GLU A 23 4.28 25.57 -0.55
C GLU A 23 4.44 24.39 0.42
N ILE A 24 5.37 23.50 0.11
CA ILE A 24 5.77 22.41 1.00
C ILE A 24 6.77 22.96 2.02
N LEU A 25 6.43 22.88 3.29
CA LEU A 25 7.28 23.34 4.40
C LEU A 25 8.18 22.23 4.93
N LEU A 26 7.65 21.00 4.98
CA LEU A 26 8.34 19.87 5.61
C LEU A 26 7.86 18.56 5.00
N LYS A 27 8.77 17.60 4.87
CA LYS A 27 8.48 16.18 4.62
C LYS A 27 9.14 15.37 5.73
N THR A 28 8.35 14.56 6.43
CA THR A 28 8.85 13.70 7.50
C THR A 28 8.11 12.36 7.51
N GLN A 29 8.54 11.43 8.35
CA GLN A 29 7.98 10.08 8.39
C GLN A 29 7.77 9.61 9.82
N THR A 30 6.74 8.77 10.01
CA THR A 30 6.55 7.95 11.20
C THR A 30 6.49 6.47 10.80
N ILE A 31 6.46 5.58 11.78
CA ILE A 31 6.08 4.19 11.52
C ILE A 31 4.64 4.11 10.99
N GLY A 32 4.25 2.95 10.45
CA GLY A 32 2.87 2.72 10.02
C GLY A 32 1.89 2.80 11.18
N LEU A 33 0.78 3.49 10.96
CA LEU A 33 -0.26 3.73 11.96
C LEU A 33 -1.54 2.94 11.66
N ASN A 34 -1.39 1.71 11.14
CA ASN A 34 -2.52 0.84 10.82
C ASN A 34 -3.18 0.33 12.12
N PRO A 35 -4.46 0.69 12.40
CA PRO A 35 -5.14 0.34 13.64
C PRO A 35 -5.41 -1.17 13.81
N ASN A 36 -5.28 -1.96 12.73
CA ASN A 36 -5.38 -3.42 12.81
C ASN A 36 -4.06 -4.08 13.25
N ILE A 37 -2.95 -3.32 13.31
CA ILE A 37 -1.61 -3.84 13.58
C ILE A 37 -1.04 -3.24 14.87
N ILE A 38 -1.13 -1.93 15.02
CA ILE A 38 -0.66 -1.22 16.21
C ILE A 38 -1.76 -1.11 17.26
N ALA A 39 -1.43 -1.28 18.54
CA ALA A 39 -2.39 -1.03 19.61
C ALA A 39 -2.87 0.44 19.57
N HIS A 40 -4.17 0.64 19.70
CA HIS A 40 -4.80 1.94 19.46
C HIS A 40 -4.18 3.05 20.31
N ASP A 41 -3.95 2.78 21.59
CA ASP A 41 -3.33 3.69 22.56
C ASP A 41 -1.86 4.08 22.25
N LYS A 42 -1.23 3.37 21.32
CA LYS A 42 0.15 3.66 20.90
C LYS A 42 0.23 4.56 19.68
N ILE A 43 -0.87 4.79 18.95
CA ILE A 43 -0.85 5.61 17.73
C ILE A 43 -0.36 7.03 18.03
N ALA A 44 -0.94 7.68 19.05
CA ALA A 44 -0.51 9.01 19.51
C ALA A 44 0.97 9.01 19.90
N ASN A 45 1.39 8.04 20.72
CA ASN A 45 2.76 7.94 21.20
C ASN A 45 3.79 7.79 20.05
N GLU A 46 3.43 7.06 18.98
CA GLU A 46 4.32 6.90 17.83
C GLU A 46 4.45 8.20 17.01
N ILE A 47 3.39 9.01 16.94
CA ILE A 47 3.46 10.33 16.34
C ILE A 47 4.31 11.27 17.19
N GLU A 48 4.17 11.22 18.51
CA GLU A 48 4.91 12.05 19.46
C GLU A 48 6.43 11.79 19.45
N LYS A 49 6.87 10.62 19.01
CA LYS A 49 8.31 10.33 18.82
C LYS A 49 8.95 11.16 17.70
N ASN A 50 8.16 11.76 16.82
CA ASN A 50 8.68 12.59 15.73
C ASN A 50 8.83 14.06 16.20
N PRO A 51 10.07 14.54 16.44
CA PRO A 51 10.30 15.87 16.99
C PRO A 51 9.90 17.00 16.04
N GLU A 52 9.87 16.74 14.73
CA GLU A 52 9.46 17.74 13.72
C GLU A 52 7.96 17.98 13.80
N LEU A 53 7.15 16.93 13.97
CA LEU A 53 5.70 17.04 14.13
C LEU A 53 5.33 17.71 15.45
N ILE A 54 6.05 17.41 16.53
CA ILE A 54 5.77 18.02 17.84
C ILE A 54 6.08 19.52 17.87
N LYS A 55 7.13 19.96 17.17
CA LYS A 55 7.44 21.41 17.08
C LYS A 55 6.29 22.24 16.50
N ILE A 56 5.50 21.66 15.61
CA ILE A 56 4.45 22.36 14.86
C ILE A 56 3.03 21.97 15.28
N LYS A 57 2.89 21.20 16.35
CA LYS A 57 1.58 20.61 16.76
C LYS A 57 0.46 21.63 16.94
N ASN A 58 0.80 22.85 17.38
CA ASN A 58 -0.19 23.90 17.62
C ASN A 58 -0.52 24.72 16.36
N ASP A 59 0.31 24.61 15.31
CA ASP A 59 0.17 25.37 14.07
C ASP A 59 -0.59 24.61 12.98
N LEU A 60 -0.80 23.31 13.17
CA LEU A 60 -1.59 22.48 12.27
C LEU A 60 -3.08 22.82 12.42
N LYS A 61 -3.71 23.20 11.30
CA LYS A 61 -5.14 23.50 11.22
C LYS A 61 -5.94 22.36 10.59
N ASN A 62 -5.37 21.69 9.58
CA ASN A 62 -6.02 20.59 8.88
C ASN A 62 -5.05 19.42 8.72
N ILE A 63 -5.56 18.21 8.96
CA ILE A 63 -4.83 16.97 8.72
C ILE A 63 -5.70 16.05 7.85
N TYR A 64 -5.20 15.73 6.65
CA TYR A 64 -5.80 14.75 5.75
C TYR A 64 -4.99 13.47 5.85
N PHE A 65 -5.50 12.50 6.59
CA PHE A 65 -4.85 11.21 6.83
C PHE A 65 -5.52 10.13 5.97
N TYR A 66 -4.69 9.42 5.20
CA TYR A 66 -5.11 8.30 4.37
C TYR A 66 -4.36 7.06 4.85
N GLY A 67 -5.06 6.11 5.46
CA GLY A 67 -4.41 5.02 6.17
C GLY A 67 -4.81 3.62 5.75
N ALA A 68 -3.81 2.74 5.61
CA ALA A 68 -4.05 1.30 5.58
C ALA A 68 -4.81 0.88 6.85
N GLY A 69 -5.81 0.01 6.70
CA GLY A 69 -6.68 -0.43 7.79
C GLY A 69 -7.82 0.53 8.14
N CYS A 70 -7.90 1.71 7.49
CA CYS A 70 -8.98 2.69 7.71
C CYS A 70 -10.19 2.48 6.78
N GLY A 71 -10.43 1.27 6.29
CA GLY A 71 -11.59 0.97 5.44
C GLY A 71 -12.93 0.94 6.20
N PHE A 72 -12.91 0.73 7.51
CA PHE A 72 -14.09 0.72 8.36
C PHE A 72 -14.19 1.99 9.18
N ASP A 73 -15.41 2.49 9.39
CA ASP A 73 -15.65 3.74 10.11
C ASP A 73 -15.19 3.72 11.58
N GLU A 74 -15.22 2.55 12.21
CA GLU A 74 -14.68 2.37 13.55
C GLU A 74 -13.17 2.66 13.59
N ASN A 75 -12.42 2.10 12.67
CA ASN A 75 -10.98 2.34 12.56
C ASN A 75 -10.65 3.79 12.23
N LYS A 76 -11.45 4.44 11.36
CA LYS A 76 -11.29 5.88 11.09
C LYS A 76 -11.48 6.72 12.35
N LYS A 77 -12.50 6.40 13.16
CA LYS A 77 -12.76 7.09 14.43
C LYS A 77 -11.61 6.91 15.44
N ILE A 78 -11.07 5.69 15.54
CA ILE A 78 -9.92 5.39 16.40
C ILE A 78 -8.72 6.24 15.98
N VAL A 79 -8.32 6.15 14.71
CA VAL A 79 -7.16 6.90 14.21
C VAL A 79 -7.37 8.41 14.36
N LYS A 80 -8.57 8.92 14.04
CA LYS A 80 -8.91 10.34 14.23
C LYS A 80 -8.74 10.76 15.69
N SER A 81 -9.28 9.98 16.62
CA SER A 81 -9.20 10.26 18.06
C SER A 81 -7.75 10.30 18.56
N GLU A 82 -6.92 9.36 18.11
CA GLU A 82 -5.51 9.29 18.52
C GLU A 82 -4.68 10.44 17.93
N ILE A 83 -4.89 10.79 16.66
CA ILE A 83 -4.25 11.97 16.05
C ILE A 83 -4.69 13.26 16.75
N GLN A 84 -5.98 13.38 17.15
CA GLN A 84 -6.51 14.55 17.85
C GLN A 84 -5.85 14.80 19.20
N LYS A 85 -5.38 13.74 19.90
CA LYS A 85 -4.65 13.90 21.17
C LYS A 85 -3.33 14.66 20.96
N VAL A 86 -2.66 14.43 19.84
CA VAL A 86 -1.38 15.07 19.52
C VAL A 86 -1.58 16.46 18.93
N PHE A 87 -2.60 16.63 18.09
CA PHE A 87 -2.89 17.88 17.36
C PHE A 87 -4.28 18.43 17.73
N PRO A 88 -4.44 18.99 18.96
CA PRO A 88 -5.76 19.34 19.50
C PRO A 88 -6.47 20.45 18.71
N ASN A 89 -5.71 21.29 18.01
CA ASN A 89 -6.25 22.44 17.25
C ASN A 89 -6.56 22.11 15.79
N ALA A 90 -6.24 20.89 15.33
CA ALA A 90 -6.41 20.52 13.94
C ALA A 90 -7.81 19.91 13.67
N GLU A 91 -8.39 20.27 12.54
CA GLU A 91 -9.49 19.50 11.95
C GLU A 91 -8.91 18.28 11.22
N ILE A 92 -9.37 17.07 11.57
CA ILE A 92 -8.80 15.82 11.09
C ILE A 92 -9.82 15.07 10.23
N SER A 93 -9.44 14.82 8.97
CA SER A 93 -10.13 13.92 8.06
C SER A 93 -9.33 12.62 7.94
N VAL A 94 -9.98 11.48 8.19
CA VAL A 94 -9.36 10.15 8.03
C VAL A 94 -10.10 9.39 6.93
N GLN A 95 -9.34 8.96 5.95
CA GLN A 95 -9.79 8.11 4.85
C GLN A 95 -8.89 6.88 4.75
N GLU A 96 -9.28 5.94 3.93
CA GLU A 96 -8.45 4.76 3.66
C GLU A 96 -7.35 5.03 2.62
N ASP A 97 -6.34 4.17 2.59
CA ASP A 97 -5.22 4.19 1.65
C ASP A 97 -5.66 4.09 0.18
N LEU A 98 -6.75 3.39 -0.10
CA LEU A 98 -7.30 3.28 -1.46
C LEU A 98 -7.78 4.63 -2.00
N THR A 99 -8.29 5.52 -1.13
CA THR A 99 -8.63 6.91 -1.50
C THR A 99 -7.37 7.69 -1.91
N ALA A 100 -6.27 7.55 -1.14
CA ALA A 100 -5.00 8.18 -1.51
C ALA A 100 -4.49 7.67 -2.87
N ALA A 101 -4.58 6.35 -3.09
CA ALA A 101 -4.17 5.75 -4.35
C ALA A 101 -5.01 6.28 -5.53
N ALA A 102 -6.33 6.39 -5.35
CA ALA A 102 -7.24 6.93 -6.34
C ALA A 102 -6.89 8.38 -6.70
N TYR A 103 -6.69 9.22 -5.71
CA TYR A 103 -6.32 10.63 -5.90
C TYR A 103 -4.95 10.77 -6.56
N ALA A 104 -3.96 9.97 -6.11
CA ALA A 104 -2.60 10.03 -6.65
C ALA A 104 -2.48 9.54 -8.10
N ALA A 105 -3.36 8.65 -8.53
CA ALA A 105 -3.37 8.08 -9.87
C ALA A 105 -4.35 8.75 -10.83
N TYR A 106 -5.18 9.71 -10.36
CA TYR A 106 -6.21 10.36 -11.16
C TYR A 106 -5.65 11.26 -12.26
N GLN A 107 -6.07 11.02 -13.51
CA GLN A 107 -5.63 11.77 -14.68
C GLN A 107 -6.77 12.58 -15.35
N GLY A 108 -7.91 12.75 -14.66
CA GLY A 108 -9.06 13.50 -15.18
C GLY A 108 -10.16 12.64 -15.81
N THR A 109 -9.99 11.34 -15.88
CA THR A 109 -10.95 10.37 -16.42
C THR A 109 -11.18 9.23 -15.44
N PRO A 110 -12.37 8.58 -15.44
CA PRO A 110 -12.62 7.39 -14.64
C PRO A 110 -11.61 6.29 -14.94
N ALA A 111 -11.12 5.61 -13.88
CA ALA A 111 -10.14 4.51 -13.99
C ALA A 111 -10.34 3.48 -12.88
N ILE A 112 -9.94 2.24 -13.15
CA ILE A 112 -9.74 1.25 -12.09
C ILE A 112 -8.40 1.56 -11.44
N VAL A 113 -8.39 1.77 -10.13
CA VAL A 113 -7.18 2.05 -9.36
C VAL A 113 -6.87 0.88 -8.45
N CYS A 114 -5.62 0.41 -8.54
CA CYS A 114 -5.14 -0.77 -7.85
C CYS A 114 -3.97 -0.42 -6.95
N ILE A 115 -3.99 -0.88 -5.70
CA ILE A 115 -2.83 -0.88 -4.82
C ILE A 115 -2.13 -2.23 -4.94
N LEU A 116 -0.80 -2.20 -5.18
CA LEU A 116 0.09 -3.35 -5.07
C LEU A 116 1.30 -2.96 -4.21
N GLY A 117 1.17 -3.22 -2.92
CA GLY A 117 2.18 -2.98 -1.89
C GLY A 117 2.43 -4.23 -1.04
N THR A 118 2.49 -4.09 0.29
CA THR A 118 2.51 -5.24 1.21
C THR A 118 1.28 -6.12 1.02
N GLY A 119 0.09 -5.52 0.93
CA GLY A 119 -1.16 -6.14 0.49
C GLY A 119 -1.60 -5.61 -0.86
N SER A 120 -2.83 -5.95 -1.28
CA SER A 120 -3.43 -5.46 -2.51
C SER A 120 -4.89 -5.06 -2.33
N ASN A 121 -5.36 -4.12 -3.17
CA ASN A 121 -6.74 -3.67 -3.17
C ASN A 121 -7.08 -3.01 -4.52
N SER A 122 -8.37 -2.80 -4.82
CA SER A 122 -8.81 -2.13 -6.03
C SER A 122 -10.14 -1.39 -5.85
N CYS A 123 -10.36 -0.35 -6.67
CA CYS A 123 -11.63 0.35 -6.81
C CYS A 123 -11.78 0.90 -8.24
N LEU A 124 -12.99 1.22 -8.63
CA LEU A 124 -13.25 2.15 -9.72
C LEU A 124 -13.38 3.56 -9.12
N PHE A 125 -12.60 4.51 -9.62
CA PHE A 125 -12.71 5.92 -9.26
C PHE A 125 -13.22 6.72 -10.45
N ASP A 126 -14.35 7.40 -10.31
CA ASP A 126 -14.99 8.15 -11.38
C ASP A 126 -14.56 9.63 -11.45
N GLY A 127 -13.73 10.06 -10.50
CA GLY A 127 -13.27 11.43 -10.31
C GLY A 127 -13.86 12.10 -9.07
N GLU A 128 -14.92 11.55 -8.51
CA GLU A 128 -15.59 12.04 -7.30
C GLU A 128 -15.71 10.96 -6.23
N THR A 129 -16.16 9.77 -6.62
CA THR A 129 -16.51 8.65 -5.71
C THR A 129 -15.72 7.40 -6.02
N LEU A 130 -15.33 6.69 -4.97
CA LEU A 130 -14.76 5.35 -5.05
C LEU A 130 -15.89 4.31 -5.07
N HIS A 131 -15.96 3.54 -6.13
CA HIS A 131 -16.87 2.41 -6.25
C HIS A 131 -16.11 1.11 -6.03
N ARG A 132 -16.50 0.37 -5.00
CA ARG A 132 -15.93 -0.92 -4.68
C ARG A 132 -16.90 -2.02 -5.06
N GLU A 133 -16.50 -2.88 -5.97
CA GLU A 133 -17.27 -4.08 -6.30
C GLU A 133 -16.79 -5.29 -5.49
N LEU A 134 -15.60 -5.21 -4.91
CA LEU A 134 -14.93 -6.34 -4.25
C LEU A 134 -14.47 -5.98 -2.84
N PRO A 135 -14.64 -6.88 -1.86
CA PRO A 135 -14.09 -6.69 -0.53
C PRO A 135 -12.59 -6.98 -0.49
N SER A 136 -11.84 -6.28 0.35
CA SER A 136 -10.48 -6.68 0.71
C SER A 136 -10.55 -7.73 1.82
N LEU A 137 -10.00 -8.93 1.57
CA LEU A 137 -10.03 -10.06 2.50
C LEU A 137 -8.71 -10.23 3.28
N GLY A 138 -7.72 -9.34 3.04
CA GLY A 138 -6.41 -9.40 3.69
C GLY A 138 -5.55 -10.60 3.26
N HIS A 139 -4.36 -10.72 3.84
CA HIS A 139 -3.31 -11.61 3.36
C HIS A 139 -3.59 -13.12 3.52
N MET A 140 -4.58 -13.51 4.31
CA MET A 140 -4.91 -14.93 4.49
C MET A 140 -5.80 -15.44 3.35
N LEU A 141 -6.80 -14.67 2.93
CA LEU A 141 -7.80 -15.05 1.95
C LEU A 141 -7.75 -14.25 0.65
N GLY A 142 -6.91 -13.23 0.58
CA GLY A 142 -6.77 -12.30 -0.53
C GLY A 142 -5.33 -11.81 -0.64
N ASP A 143 -5.18 -10.51 -0.98
CA ASP A 143 -3.91 -9.84 -1.25
C ASP A 143 -3.11 -10.43 -2.43
N GLU A 144 -3.80 -11.03 -3.42
CA GLU A 144 -3.19 -11.57 -4.63
C GLU A 144 -2.30 -10.52 -5.31
N GLY A 145 -1.19 -10.96 -5.90
CA GLY A 145 -0.25 -10.08 -6.60
C GLY A 145 0.56 -9.13 -5.72
N SER A 146 0.28 -9.08 -4.42
CA SER A 146 1.00 -8.23 -3.46
C SER A 146 2.38 -8.79 -3.08
N GLY A 147 3.16 -7.98 -2.35
CA GLY A 147 4.43 -8.42 -1.79
C GLY A 147 4.29 -9.60 -0.84
N SER A 148 3.21 -9.65 -0.04
CA SER A 148 2.96 -10.78 0.85
C SER A 148 2.59 -12.05 0.08
N ALA A 149 1.84 -11.95 -1.00
CA ALA A 149 1.50 -13.10 -1.86
C ALA A 149 2.74 -13.66 -2.56
N ILE A 150 3.56 -12.79 -3.18
CA ILE A 150 4.81 -13.17 -3.83
C ILE A 150 5.79 -13.79 -2.82
N GLY A 151 5.95 -13.16 -1.64
CA GLY A 151 6.79 -13.66 -0.57
C GLY A 151 6.30 -15.01 -0.03
N LYS A 152 5.00 -15.18 0.16
CA LYS A 152 4.38 -16.45 0.54
C LYS A 152 4.66 -17.55 -0.50
N ALA A 153 4.58 -17.22 -1.78
CA ALA A 153 4.84 -18.16 -2.87
C ALA A 153 6.29 -18.64 -2.87
N VAL A 154 7.27 -17.73 -2.81
CA VAL A 154 8.70 -18.13 -2.85
C VAL A 154 9.10 -18.92 -1.62
N VAL A 155 8.62 -18.54 -0.42
CA VAL A 155 8.90 -19.28 0.84
C VAL A 155 8.31 -20.68 0.80
N ARG A 156 7.05 -20.80 0.37
CA ARG A 156 6.41 -22.11 0.19
C ARG A 156 7.19 -22.99 -0.78
N ASP A 157 7.60 -22.44 -1.93
CA ASP A 157 8.30 -23.19 -2.95
C ASP A 157 9.72 -23.60 -2.50
N PHE A 158 10.37 -22.82 -1.63
CA PHE A 158 11.60 -23.21 -0.96
C PHE A 158 11.39 -24.42 -0.05
N PHE A 159 10.48 -24.36 0.91
CA PHE A 159 10.25 -25.47 1.86
C PHE A 159 9.68 -26.73 1.18
N MET A 160 8.93 -26.57 0.08
CA MET A 160 8.41 -27.69 -0.72
C MET A 160 9.40 -28.19 -1.77
N LYS A 161 10.66 -27.72 -1.74
CA LYS A 161 11.75 -28.12 -2.65
C LYS A 161 11.40 -27.95 -4.14
N LYS A 162 10.64 -26.90 -4.45
CA LYS A 162 10.25 -26.53 -5.82
C LYS A 162 11.16 -25.49 -6.45
N LEU A 163 11.91 -24.73 -5.65
CA LEU A 163 12.88 -23.80 -6.20
C LEU A 163 13.97 -24.53 -6.96
N PRO A 164 14.43 -24.01 -8.12
CA PRO A 164 15.67 -24.44 -8.74
C PRO A 164 16.82 -24.43 -7.76
N LYS A 165 17.80 -25.33 -7.92
CA LYS A 165 18.88 -25.56 -6.95
C LYS A 165 19.67 -24.29 -6.63
N ASP A 166 20.01 -23.50 -7.65
CA ASP A 166 20.70 -22.22 -7.50
C ASP A 166 19.94 -21.23 -6.61
N LEU A 167 18.63 -21.04 -6.88
CA LEU A 167 17.78 -20.19 -6.05
C LEU A 167 17.59 -20.76 -4.63
N ALA A 168 17.50 -22.07 -4.48
CA ALA A 168 17.34 -22.70 -3.18
C ALA A 168 18.60 -22.50 -2.31
N ASP A 169 19.79 -22.70 -2.88
CA ASP A 169 21.07 -22.51 -2.21
C ASP A 169 21.25 -21.04 -1.79
N GLU A 170 20.91 -20.09 -2.67
CA GLU A 170 20.96 -18.66 -2.34
C GLU A 170 19.92 -18.23 -1.30
N PHE A 171 18.72 -18.80 -1.34
CA PHE A 171 17.66 -18.51 -0.34
C PHE A 171 18.07 -19.02 1.05
N GLU A 172 18.61 -20.24 1.12
CA GLU A 172 19.14 -20.81 2.38
C GLU A 172 20.25 -19.94 2.94
N GLN A 173 21.21 -19.53 2.10
CA GLN A 173 22.29 -18.64 2.52
C GLN A 173 21.80 -17.29 3.04
N ALA A 174 20.78 -16.72 2.38
CA ALA A 174 20.26 -15.39 2.73
C ALA A 174 19.44 -15.37 4.02
N TYR A 175 18.69 -16.44 4.30
CA TYR A 175 17.70 -16.42 5.38
C TYR A 175 17.96 -17.41 6.49
N GLN A 176 18.65 -18.54 6.28
CA GLN A 176 18.92 -19.59 7.26
C GLN A 176 17.68 -19.93 8.10
N LEU A 177 16.52 -20.04 7.42
CA LEU A 177 15.20 -20.06 8.03
C LEU A 177 14.71 -21.50 8.21
N SER A 178 14.46 -21.92 9.46
CA SER A 178 13.78 -23.17 9.73
C SER A 178 12.26 -23.06 9.58
N ALA A 179 11.59 -24.19 9.29
CA ALA A 179 10.13 -24.24 9.23
C ALA A 179 9.46 -23.82 10.56
N ALA A 180 10.07 -24.18 11.69
CA ALA A 180 9.56 -23.80 13.02
C ALA A 180 9.59 -22.28 13.23
N GLN A 181 10.69 -21.62 12.85
CA GLN A 181 10.80 -20.16 12.93
C GLN A 181 9.82 -19.47 12.01
N LEU A 182 9.63 -19.99 10.79
CA LEU A 182 8.64 -19.46 9.84
C LEU A 182 7.22 -19.53 10.42
N ILE A 183 6.81 -20.70 10.94
CA ILE A 183 5.49 -20.92 11.52
C ILE A 183 5.27 -19.97 12.71
N GLN A 184 6.24 -19.85 13.59
CA GLN A 184 6.16 -18.94 14.73
C GLN A 184 5.94 -17.49 14.27
N LYS A 185 6.67 -17.03 13.26
CA LYS A 185 6.56 -15.66 12.71
C LYS A 185 5.23 -15.41 12.02
N ILE A 186 4.64 -16.40 11.36
CA ILE A 186 3.38 -16.25 10.62
C ILE A 186 2.16 -16.32 11.56
N TYR A 187 2.15 -17.26 12.51
CA TYR A 187 0.96 -17.51 13.33
C TYR A 187 0.92 -16.75 14.65
N HIS A 188 2.07 -16.28 15.14
CA HIS A 188 2.16 -15.60 16.44
C HIS A 188 2.65 -14.15 16.35
N SER A 189 2.68 -13.57 15.15
CA SER A 189 3.04 -12.16 14.95
C SER A 189 1.88 -11.38 14.32
N PRO A 190 1.54 -10.20 14.84
CA PRO A 190 0.58 -9.30 14.20
C PRO A 190 1.09 -8.74 12.86
N MET A 191 2.40 -8.89 12.57
CA MET A 191 3.06 -8.39 11.37
C MET A 191 3.31 -9.50 10.33
N ALA A 192 2.55 -10.59 10.33
CA ALA A 192 2.76 -11.73 9.45
C ALA A 192 2.77 -11.36 7.95
N ASN A 193 1.87 -10.45 7.53
CA ASN A 193 1.83 -9.95 6.16
C ASN A 193 3.11 -9.20 5.76
N SER A 194 3.60 -8.31 6.62
CA SER A 194 4.84 -7.56 6.38
C SER A 194 6.06 -8.48 6.41
N TYR A 195 6.06 -9.48 7.28
CA TYR A 195 7.12 -10.49 7.31
C TYR A 195 7.14 -11.31 6.01
N LEU A 196 5.99 -11.78 5.54
CA LEU A 196 5.89 -12.45 4.23
C LEU A 196 6.35 -11.54 3.09
N ALA A 197 5.90 -10.29 3.09
CA ALA A 197 6.30 -9.32 2.07
C ALA A 197 7.81 -9.04 2.05
N SER A 198 8.52 -9.23 3.17
CA SER A 198 9.97 -9.02 3.24
C SER A 198 10.76 -9.97 2.33
N PHE A 199 10.25 -11.18 2.07
CA PHE A 199 10.87 -12.14 1.14
C PHE A 199 10.79 -11.70 -0.31
N ASN A 200 9.90 -10.75 -0.64
CA ASN A 200 9.86 -10.17 -1.97
C ASN A 200 11.17 -9.45 -2.35
N LYS A 201 11.99 -9.02 -1.38
CA LYS A 201 13.31 -8.47 -1.66
C LYS A 201 14.18 -9.47 -2.41
N PHE A 202 14.21 -10.74 -1.97
CA PHE A 202 14.94 -11.81 -2.64
C PHE A 202 14.50 -11.99 -4.10
N VAL A 203 13.17 -11.96 -4.32
CA VAL A 203 12.59 -12.08 -5.67
C VAL A 203 12.94 -10.87 -6.53
N ALA A 204 12.85 -9.66 -5.97
CA ALA A 204 13.13 -8.42 -6.70
C ALA A 204 14.59 -8.29 -7.13
N GLU A 205 15.53 -8.69 -6.27
CA GLU A 205 16.96 -8.70 -6.59
C GLU A 205 17.33 -9.70 -7.69
N ARG A 206 16.49 -10.72 -7.90
CA ARG A 206 16.66 -11.79 -8.90
C ARG A 206 15.56 -11.83 -9.94
N LYS A 207 14.92 -10.68 -10.18
CA LYS A 207 13.73 -10.55 -11.06
C LYS A 207 13.93 -11.04 -12.50
N ASN A 208 15.17 -11.20 -12.94
CA ASN A 208 15.49 -11.71 -14.27
C ASN A 208 15.57 -13.24 -14.34
N HIS A 209 15.52 -13.94 -13.20
CA HIS A 209 15.53 -15.40 -13.19
C HIS A 209 14.20 -15.95 -13.72
N PRO A 210 14.18 -16.86 -14.73
CA PRO A 210 12.96 -17.31 -15.40
C PRO A 210 11.91 -17.90 -14.46
N TYR A 211 12.34 -18.65 -13.44
CA TYR A 211 11.46 -19.22 -12.43
C TYR A 211 10.73 -18.12 -11.64
N LEU A 212 11.45 -17.11 -11.20
CA LEU A 212 10.89 -16.00 -10.41
C LEU A 212 10.02 -15.07 -11.26
N GLN A 213 10.37 -14.87 -12.53
CA GLN A 213 9.51 -14.18 -13.48
C GLN A 213 8.15 -14.88 -13.62
N ASN A 214 8.17 -16.21 -13.80
CA ASN A 214 6.93 -16.97 -13.87
C ASN A 214 6.15 -16.95 -12.56
N LEU A 215 6.83 -17.06 -11.40
CA LEU A 215 6.18 -16.97 -10.09
C LEU A 215 5.44 -15.63 -9.94
N VAL A 216 6.11 -14.51 -10.24
CA VAL A 216 5.50 -13.18 -10.18
C VAL A 216 4.38 -13.04 -11.21
N PHE A 217 4.57 -13.55 -12.43
CA PHE A 217 3.53 -13.53 -13.46
C PHE A 217 2.25 -14.24 -12.98
N GLN A 218 2.36 -15.40 -12.36
CA GLN A 218 1.20 -16.15 -11.84
C GLN A 218 0.51 -15.39 -10.70
N GLU A 219 1.26 -14.76 -9.79
CA GLU A 219 0.67 -13.97 -8.71
C GLU A 219 -0.03 -12.71 -9.27
N MET A 220 0.58 -12.01 -10.24
CA MET A 220 -0.06 -10.87 -10.93
C MET A 220 -1.30 -11.33 -11.70
N LYS A 221 -1.24 -12.49 -12.37
CA LYS A 221 -2.38 -13.04 -13.08
C LYS A 221 -3.57 -13.26 -12.15
N ARG A 222 -3.35 -13.83 -10.95
CA ARG A 222 -4.39 -13.97 -9.92
C ARG A 222 -4.97 -12.63 -9.51
N PHE A 223 -4.11 -11.60 -9.32
CA PHE A 223 -4.60 -10.26 -9.02
C PHE A 223 -5.56 -9.74 -10.11
N PHE A 224 -5.21 -9.90 -11.38
CA PHE A 224 -6.08 -9.49 -12.47
C PHE A 224 -7.41 -10.26 -12.47
N GLU A 225 -7.37 -11.57 -12.24
CA GLU A 225 -8.54 -12.44 -12.21
C GLU A 225 -9.50 -12.09 -11.07
N TYR A 226 -8.97 -11.79 -9.88
CA TYR A 226 -9.78 -11.54 -8.68
C TYR A 226 -10.11 -10.08 -8.45
N HIS A 227 -9.26 -9.12 -8.88
CA HIS A 227 -9.38 -7.72 -8.51
C HIS A 227 -9.59 -6.76 -9.68
N ILE A 228 -9.50 -7.21 -10.93
CA ILE A 228 -9.68 -6.34 -12.10
C ILE A 228 -10.81 -6.86 -13.00
N LEU A 229 -10.77 -8.11 -13.43
CA LEU A 229 -11.77 -8.68 -14.36
C LEU A 229 -13.21 -8.64 -13.85
N PRO A 230 -13.48 -8.70 -12.53
CA PRO A 230 -14.85 -8.56 -12.05
C PRO A 230 -15.47 -7.18 -12.26
N TYR A 231 -14.67 -6.12 -12.48
CA TYR A 231 -15.21 -4.80 -12.80
C TYR A 231 -15.78 -4.78 -14.21
N LYS A 232 -17.06 -4.43 -14.34
CA LYS A 232 -17.77 -4.36 -15.64
C LYS A 232 -17.07 -3.48 -16.66
N ASN A 233 -16.40 -2.43 -16.21
CA ASN A 233 -15.73 -1.44 -17.05
C ASN A 233 -14.25 -1.76 -17.29
N CYS A 234 -13.73 -2.93 -16.91
CA CYS A 234 -12.30 -3.22 -16.98
C CYS A 234 -11.71 -3.13 -18.41
N PHE A 235 -12.50 -3.38 -19.44
CA PHE A 235 -12.08 -3.28 -20.85
C PHE A 235 -12.22 -1.88 -21.45
N SER A 236 -12.95 -0.96 -20.80
CA SER A 236 -13.22 0.39 -21.29
C SER A 236 -12.53 1.49 -20.49
N CYS A 237 -11.99 1.16 -19.31
CA CYS A 237 -11.24 2.08 -18.47
C CYS A 237 -9.73 1.77 -18.49
N GLU A 238 -8.92 2.78 -18.20
CA GLU A 238 -7.53 2.55 -17.85
C GLU A 238 -7.45 1.90 -16.45
N ILE A 239 -6.39 1.11 -16.26
CA ILE A 239 -6.08 0.49 -14.98
C ILE A 239 -4.81 1.13 -14.46
N ASN A 240 -4.95 1.91 -13.41
CA ASN A 240 -3.86 2.62 -12.75
C ASN A 240 -3.37 1.84 -11.54
N PHE A 241 -2.06 1.84 -11.33
CA PHE A 241 -1.43 1.09 -10.24
C PHE A 241 -0.64 2.01 -9.31
N VAL A 242 -0.75 1.75 -8.02
CA VAL A 242 -0.02 2.46 -6.97
C VAL A 242 0.68 1.45 -6.06
N GLY A 243 1.95 1.69 -5.76
CA GLY A 243 2.72 0.89 -4.83
C GLY A 243 4.03 0.36 -5.38
N SER A 244 4.89 -0.09 -4.47
CA SER A 244 6.24 -0.55 -4.80
C SER A 244 6.25 -1.82 -5.65
N ILE A 245 5.31 -2.73 -5.44
CA ILE A 245 5.24 -4.00 -6.16
C ILE A 245 4.87 -3.78 -7.62
N SER A 246 3.86 -2.97 -7.90
CA SER A 246 3.49 -2.61 -9.27
C SER A 246 4.63 -1.93 -10.02
N TYR A 247 5.40 -1.08 -9.33
CA TYR A 247 6.54 -0.37 -9.91
C TYR A 247 7.72 -1.31 -10.20
N ILE A 248 8.09 -2.17 -9.24
CA ILE A 248 9.22 -3.11 -9.38
C ILE A 248 8.98 -4.10 -10.51
N TYR A 249 7.77 -4.62 -10.63
CA TYR A 249 7.39 -5.64 -11.61
C TYR A 249 6.53 -5.10 -12.76
N GLN A 250 6.66 -3.81 -13.10
CA GLN A 250 5.82 -3.16 -14.10
C GLN A 250 5.85 -3.84 -15.48
N ASP A 251 6.97 -4.45 -15.85
CA ASP A 251 7.10 -5.15 -17.14
C ASP A 251 6.26 -6.44 -17.13
N ILE A 252 6.31 -7.21 -16.03
CA ILE A 252 5.50 -8.42 -15.85
C ILE A 252 4.02 -8.02 -15.76
N LEU A 253 3.69 -6.98 -15.01
CA LEU A 253 2.33 -6.45 -14.86
C LEU A 253 1.75 -6.08 -16.23
N LYS A 254 2.50 -5.34 -17.06
CA LYS A 254 2.09 -4.99 -18.43
C LYS A 254 1.92 -6.23 -19.32
N SER A 255 2.75 -7.25 -19.14
CA SER A 255 2.62 -8.52 -19.86
C SER A 255 1.34 -9.26 -19.49
N VAL A 256 0.96 -9.28 -18.21
CA VAL A 256 -0.31 -9.84 -17.73
C VAL A 256 -1.51 -9.03 -18.26
N ALA A 257 -1.43 -7.71 -18.22
CA ALA A 257 -2.48 -6.85 -18.80
C ALA A 257 -2.67 -7.12 -20.29
N SER A 258 -1.59 -7.24 -21.05
CA SER A 258 -1.63 -7.59 -22.48
C SER A 258 -2.25 -8.98 -22.72
N TYR A 259 -1.98 -9.95 -21.85
CA TYR A 259 -2.59 -11.27 -21.91
C TYR A 259 -4.12 -11.20 -21.82
N TYR A 260 -4.65 -10.30 -20.98
CA TYR A 260 -6.09 -10.06 -20.84
C TYR A 260 -6.65 -8.97 -21.76
N ARG A 261 -5.82 -8.35 -22.62
CA ARG A 261 -6.20 -7.22 -23.50
C ARG A 261 -6.71 -6.01 -22.74
N LEU A 262 -6.08 -5.71 -21.62
CA LEU A 262 -6.42 -4.60 -20.73
C LEU A 262 -5.42 -3.45 -20.89
N ASN A 263 -5.88 -2.21 -20.67
CA ASN A 263 -5.07 -1.00 -20.79
C ASN A 263 -4.49 -0.60 -19.44
N VAL A 264 -3.16 -0.64 -19.32
CA VAL A 264 -2.45 -0.10 -18.15
C VAL A 264 -2.19 1.38 -18.39
N GLY A 265 -2.71 2.20 -17.49
CA GLY A 265 -2.45 3.63 -17.45
C GLY A 265 -1.23 3.98 -16.60
N THR A 266 -1.41 4.80 -15.58
CA THR A 266 -0.35 5.30 -14.72
C THR A 266 0.12 4.26 -13.69
N ILE A 267 1.44 4.16 -13.48
CA ILE A 267 2.05 3.37 -12.40
C ILE A 267 2.82 4.31 -11.48
N VAL A 268 2.33 4.46 -10.24
CA VAL A 268 2.88 5.37 -9.23
C VAL A 268 3.56 4.56 -8.13
N GLN A 269 4.86 4.76 -7.93
CA GLN A 269 5.60 4.03 -6.89
C GLN A 269 5.21 4.48 -5.48
N LYS A 270 5.15 5.80 -5.25
CA LYS A 270 4.82 6.42 -3.95
C LYS A 270 3.71 7.45 -4.17
N PRO A 271 2.54 7.29 -3.56
CA PRO A 271 1.41 8.16 -3.84
C PRO A 271 1.56 9.58 -3.30
N ILE A 272 2.32 9.80 -2.24
CA ILE A 272 2.31 11.05 -1.46
C ILE A 272 2.53 12.33 -2.31
N GLU A 273 3.45 12.32 -3.27
CA GLU A 273 3.71 13.51 -4.09
C GLU A 273 2.55 13.85 -5.04
N ASN A 274 1.97 12.83 -5.64
CA ASN A 274 0.80 13.01 -6.51
C ASN A 274 -0.46 13.30 -5.69
N LEU A 275 -0.58 12.73 -4.50
CA LEU A 275 -1.64 13.02 -3.55
C LEU A 275 -1.63 14.51 -3.15
N VAL A 276 -0.45 15.07 -2.86
CA VAL A 276 -0.29 16.51 -2.60
C VAL A 276 -0.75 17.34 -3.80
N LYS A 277 -0.33 16.99 -5.03
CA LYS A 277 -0.77 17.68 -6.25
C LYS A 277 -2.29 17.61 -6.44
N TYR A 278 -2.89 16.46 -6.15
CA TYR A 278 -4.35 16.30 -6.20
C TYR A 278 -5.05 17.23 -5.21
N HIS A 279 -4.56 17.28 -3.96
CA HIS A 279 -5.08 18.21 -2.96
C HIS A 279 -4.98 19.66 -3.39
N GLN A 280 -3.83 20.09 -3.90
CA GLN A 280 -3.61 21.43 -4.40
C GLN A 280 -4.55 21.80 -5.55
N LYS A 281 -4.87 20.83 -6.41
CA LYS A 281 -5.70 21.08 -7.60
C LYS A 281 -7.20 21.00 -7.31
N TYR A 282 -7.63 20.08 -6.44
CA TYR A 282 -9.06 19.74 -6.33
C TYR A 282 -9.66 19.99 -4.94
N ILE A 283 -8.87 19.97 -3.85
CA ILE A 283 -9.37 20.04 -2.47
C ILE A 283 -9.06 21.38 -1.81
N LEU A 284 -7.85 21.90 -1.96
CA LEU A 284 -7.35 23.11 -1.28
C LEU A 284 -7.53 24.38 -2.12
N LYS A 285 -8.67 24.53 -2.77
CA LYS A 285 -8.98 25.72 -3.60
C LYS A 285 -9.34 26.93 -2.75
#